data_4f4ca57880bb756f20883e46cbbed56f
#
_entry.id   4f4ca57880bb756f20883e46cbbed56f
#
_cell.length_a   1.000
_cell.length_b   1.000
_cell.length_c   1.000
_cell.angle_alpha   90.00
_cell.angle_beta   90.00
_cell.angle_gamma   90.00
#
_symmetry.space_group_name_H-M   'P 1'
#
loop_
_entity.id
_entity.type
_entity.pdbx_description
1 polymer ?
#
loop_
_entity_poly.entity_id
_entity_poly.type
_entity_poly.pdbx_seq_one_letter_code
_entity_poly.pdbx_strand_id
1 'polypeptide(L)'
;MSYKAEYIWIDGTKPTALLRSKTKILADGAEPSIWGFDGSSTNQAEGHASDRVLQPVLTVPDPIRGGDNVLVLCEVQNIDFTAHESNTRAANVEVAERFAAQEPWFGIEQEYTLFDGERPLGFPEGGGFPGPQGPYYCGVGASNIVGREVVEKHLDACLEAGLKISGINAEVMPGQWEFQVGPAGTTEAADHLWIARWLLHRVAEDYGVTVSFGAKPVKGDWNGAGAHTNFSTKAMREGYDAIITAAESLGAEGKPLEHVAGYGDGIQDRLTGLHETAPWNEYSYGVSNRGASVRIPWQVEVDQKGYIEDRRPNANCDPYNVTRLITDTCCTALEKADQV
;
A
#
# COMPACT_ATOMS: atom_id res chain seq x y z
N MET A 1 -0.15 -25.89 -26.20
CA MET A 1 -0.43 -24.43 -26.22
C MET A 1 0.55 -23.74 -25.28
N SER A 2 0.57 -22.42 -25.20
CA SER A 2 1.45 -21.66 -24.31
C SER A 2 0.67 -20.50 -23.69
N TYR A 3 1.12 -20.02 -22.55
CA TYR A 3 0.52 -18.87 -21.85
C TYR A 3 1.59 -17.84 -21.47
N LYS A 4 1.15 -16.64 -21.12
CA LYS A 4 2.01 -15.53 -20.72
C LYS A 4 2.01 -15.43 -19.19
N ALA A 5 3.20 -15.39 -18.59
CA ALA A 5 3.42 -15.12 -17.20
C ALA A 5 4.12 -13.75 -17.08
N GLU A 6 3.44 -12.77 -16.51
CA GLU A 6 3.99 -11.43 -16.26
C GLU A 6 4.67 -11.40 -14.91
N TYR A 7 5.99 -11.40 -14.91
CA TYR A 7 6.81 -11.33 -13.69
C TYR A 7 6.91 -9.90 -13.23
N ILE A 8 6.42 -9.61 -12.03
CA ILE A 8 6.35 -8.28 -11.42
C ILE A 8 7.29 -8.23 -10.22
N TRP A 9 8.12 -7.19 -10.10
CA TRP A 9 8.99 -6.99 -8.93
C TRP A 9 9.14 -5.51 -8.59
N ILE A 10 9.68 -5.26 -7.40
CA ILE A 10 9.97 -3.94 -6.88
C ILE A 10 11.47 -3.67 -7.07
N ASP A 11 11.82 -2.54 -7.65
CA ASP A 11 13.21 -2.18 -7.95
C ASP A 11 13.95 -1.55 -6.76
N GLY A 12 15.22 -1.16 -6.99
CA GLY A 12 16.07 -0.51 -5.99
C GLY A 12 16.05 1.01 -6.02
N THR A 13 15.11 1.63 -6.74
CA THR A 13 15.05 3.10 -6.84
C THR A 13 14.78 3.74 -5.47
N LYS A 14 15.47 4.84 -5.19
CA LYS A 14 15.34 5.63 -3.95
C LYS A 14 14.88 7.06 -4.31
N PRO A 15 14.14 7.74 -3.42
CA PRO A 15 13.65 7.29 -2.11
C PRO A 15 12.46 6.33 -2.21
N THR A 16 11.73 6.30 -3.32
CA THR A 16 10.56 5.44 -3.53
C THR A 16 10.86 4.40 -4.61
N ALA A 17 10.77 3.12 -4.26
CA ALA A 17 10.96 2.03 -5.19
C ALA A 17 9.84 1.97 -6.24
N LEU A 18 10.18 1.53 -7.45
CA LEU A 18 9.27 1.45 -8.58
C LEU A 18 8.94 0.00 -8.93
N LEU A 19 7.75 -0.19 -9.48
CA LEU A 19 7.33 -1.46 -10.06
C LEU A 19 8.00 -1.68 -11.40
N ARG A 20 8.48 -2.91 -11.62
CA ARG A 20 9.01 -3.42 -12.88
C ARG A 20 8.27 -4.68 -13.27
N SER A 21 8.16 -4.94 -14.56
CA SER A 21 7.64 -6.22 -15.01
C SER A 21 8.21 -6.64 -16.36
N LYS A 22 8.18 -7.96 -16.63
CA LYS A 22 8.49 -8.55 -17.92
C LYS A 22 7.74 -9.85 -18.13
N THR A 23 7.42 -10.16 -19.38
CA THR A 23 6.62 -11.32 -19.76
C THR A 23 7.48 -12.52 -20.13
N LYS A 24 7.22 -13.68 -19.55
CA LYS A 24 7.75 -14.99 -19.95
C LYS A 24 6.68 -15.80 -20.65
N ILE A 25 7.05 -16.49 -21.73
CA ILE A 25 6.15 -17.44 -22.38
C ILE A 25 6.44 -18.82 -21.80
N LEU A 26 5.43 -19.44 -21.24
CA LEU A 26 5.51 -20.77 -20.65
C LEU A 26 4.69 -21.76 -21.46
N ALA A 27 5.15 -23.03 -21.48
CA ALA A 27 4.37 -24.11 -22.06
C ALA A 27 3.13 -24.38 -21.20
N ASP A 28 2.06 -24.86 -21.84
CA ASP A 28 0.85 -25.30 -21.17
C ASP A 28 1.17 -26.30 -20.04
N GLY A 29 0.66 -26.01 -18.83
CA GLY A 29 0.90 -26.80 -17.62
C GLY A 29 2.27 -26.59 -16.95
N ALA A 30 3.14 -25.75 -17.49
CA ALA A 30 4.38 -25.37 -16.78
C ALA A 30 4.11 -24.29 -15.73
N GLU A 31 4.67 -24.43 -14.54
CA GLU A 31 4.55 -23.45 -13.47
C GLU A 31 5.61 -22.33 -13.62
N PRO A 32 5.31 -21.08 -13.19
CA PRO A 32 6.30 -20.02 -13.12
C PRO A 32 7.47 -20.41 -12.22
N SER A 33 8.68 -20.38 -12.77
CA SER A 33 9.92 -20.68 -12.06
C SER A 33 10.79 -19.44 -11.92
N ILE A 34 11.89 -19.52 -11.16
CA ILE A 34 12.87 -18.44 -11.06
C ILE A 34 13.29 -17.92 -12.43
N TRP A 35 13.58 -16.62 -12.50
CA TRP A 35 14.04 -16.00 -13.74
C TRP A 35 15.07 -14.91 -13.45
N GLY A 36 16.15 -14.87 -14.26
CA GLY A 36 17.18 -13.84 -14.14
C GLY A 36 16.78 -12.52 -14.80
N PHE A 37 17.35 -11.40 -14.31
CA PHE A 37 17.18 -10.07 -14.90
C PHE A 37 18.42 -9.21 -14.69
N ASP A 38 18.53 -8.11 -15.47
CA ASP A 38 19.59 -7.12 -15.33
C ASP A 38 19.29 -6.15 -14.20
N GLY A 39 19.90 -6.40 -13.04
CA GLY A 39 19.77 -5.54 -11.85
C GLY A 39 20.41 -4.16 -12.03
N SER A 40 21.33 -3.97 -12.96
CA SER A 40 21.95 -2.67 -13.19
C SER A 40 20.99 -1.64 -13.79
N SER A 41 20.00 -2.11 -14.54
CA SER A 41 18.92 -1.27 -15.11
C SER A 41 17.80 -0.95 -14.12
N THR A 42 17.83 -1.52 -12.93
CA THR A 42 16.78 -1.39 -11.90
C THR A 42 17.33 -0.92 -10.55
N ASN A 43 18.52 -0.34 -10.52
CA ASN A 43 19.21 0.12 -9.30
C ASN A 43 19.43 -0.98 -8.24
N GLN A 44 19.66 -2.24 -8.70
CA GLN A 44 19.82 -3.41 -7.83
C GLN A 44 21.16 -4.13 -8.04
N ALA A 45 22.00 -3.62 -8.91
CA ALA A 45 23.33 -4.17 -9.16
C ALA A 45 24.27 -3.16 -9.83
N GLU A 46 25.57 -3.47 -9.77
CA GLU A 46 26.56 -2.82 -10.60
C GLU A 46 26.68 -3.54 -11.97
N GLY A 47 27.03 -2.79 -13.03
CA GLY A 47 27.06 -3.33 -14.39
C GLY A 47 28.03 -4.51 -14.61
N HIS A 48 29.08 -4.62 -13.80
CA HIS A 48 30.05 -5.71 -13.89
C HIS A 48 29.61 -7.00 -13.15
N ALA A 49 28.49 -6.95 -12.37
CA ALA A 49 27.89 -8.07 -11.66
C ALA A 49 26.36 -7.90 -11.63
N SER A 50 25.77 -7.75 -12.82
CA SER A 50 24.41 -7.24 -13.00
C SER A 50 23.29 -8.23 -12.74
N ASP A 51 23.57 -9.53 -12.78
CA ASP A 51 22.53 -10.56 -12.67
C ASP A 51 21.88 -10.58 -11.29
N ARG A 52 20.54 -10.58 -11.29
CA ARG A 52 19.69 -10.81 -10.11
C ARG A 52 18.61 -11.82 -10.44
N VAL A 53 18.01 -12.40 -9.42
CA VAL A 53 17.04 -13.48 -9.53
C VAL A 53 15.66 -12.98 -9.07
N LEU A 54 14.63 -13.28 -9.89
CA LEU A 54 13.22 -13.16 -9.53
C LEU A 54 12.74 -14.50 -8.98
N GLN A 55 12.37 -14.53 -7.72
CA GLN A 55 11.76 -15.69 -7.06
C GLN A 55 10.25 -15.47 -6.99
N PRO A 56 9.42 -16.25 -7.71
CA PRO A 56 7.98 -16.20 -7.60
C PRO A 56 7.49 -16.43 -6.17
N VAL A 57 6.56 -15.59 -5.70
CA VAL A 57 5.99 -15.67 -4.34
C VAL A 57 4.47 -15.70 -4.34
N LEU A 58 3.83 -15.14 -5.38
CA LEU A 58 2.38 -15.17 -5.56
C LEU A 58 2.06 -15.20 -7.05
N THR A 59 1.15 -16.09 -7.46
CA THR A 59 0.63 -16.16 -8.83
C THR A 59 -0.88 -15.97 -8.79
N VAL A 60 -1.39 -15.06 -9.61
CA VAL A 60 -2.82 -14.77 -9.75
C VAL A 60 -3.21 -14.70 -11.24
N PRO A 61 -4.50 -14.85 -11.59
CA PRO A 61 -4.96 -14.62 -12.96
C PRO A 61 -4.54 -13.23 -13.48
N ASP A 62 -4.23 -13.14 -14.78
CA ASP A 62 -3.99 -11.86 -15.47
C ASP A 62 -5.29 -11.35 -16.08
N PRO A 63 -5.98 -10.38 -15.46
CA PRO A 63 -7.26 -9.87 -15.95
C PRO A 63 -7.13 -9.00 -17.21
N ILE A 64 -5.93 -8.50 -17.49
CA ILE A 64 -5.69 -7.64 -18.67
C ILE A 64 -5.61 -8.48 -19.93
N ARG A 65 -4.93 -9.61 -19.88
CA ARG A 65 -4.76 -10.52 -21.03
C ARG A 65 -5.81 -11.63 -21.05
N GLY A 66 -6.40 -11.96 -19.90
CA GLY A 66 -7.41 -12.99 -19.76
C GLY A 66 -6.90 -14.42 -20.07
N GLY A 67 -7.82 -15.38 -20.14
CA GLY A 67 -7.51 -16.78 -20.41
C GLY A 67 -6.61 -17.40 -19.34
N ASP A 68 -5.66 -18.22 -19.73
CA ASP A 68 -4.72 -18.91 -18.83
C ASP A 68 -3.51 -18.06 -18.44
N ASN A 69 -3.46 -16.79 -18.85
CA ASN A 69 -2.36 -15.87 -18.52
C ASN A 69 -2.36 -15.51 -17.04
N VAL A 70 -1.16 -15.29 -16.48
CA VAL A 70 -0.98 -15.05 -15.06
C VAL A 70 -0.08 -13.85 -14.76
N LEU A 71 -0.32 -13.19 -13.63
CA LEU A 71 0.59 -12.25 -12.98
C LEU A 71 1.37 -13.00 -11.91
N VAL A 72 2.67 -12.79 -11.86
CA VAL A 72 3.59 -13.48 -10.95
C VAL A 72 4.36 -12.43 -10.17
N LEU A 73 3.96 -12.20 -8.91
CA LEU A 73 4.73 -11.34 -8.01
C LEU A 73 5.99 -12.07 -7.59
N CYS A 74 7.11 -11.35 -7.65
CA CYS A 74 8.42 -11.90 -7.33
C CYS A 74 9.13 -11.06 -6.28
N GLU A 75 9.84 -11.72 -5.40
CA GLU A 75 10.90 -11.08 -4.61
C GLU A 75 12.24 -11.16 -5.34
N VAL A 76 13.13 -10.22 -5.03
CA VAL A 76 14.46 -10.14 -5.64
C VAL A 76 15.49 -10.82 -4.74
N GLN A 77 16.29 -11.68 -5.34
CA GLN A 77 17.40 -12.39 -4.69
C GLN A 77 18.73 -12.12 -5.40
N ASN A 78 19.81 -12.26 -4.66
CA ASN A 78 21.16 -12.36 -5.19
C ASN A 78 21.35 -13.69 -5.95
N ILE A 79 22.44 -13.83 -6.68
CA ILE A 79 22.74 -15.04 -7.43
C ILE A 79 23.02 -16.28 -6.56
N ASP A 80 23.30 -16.09 -5.28
CA ASP A 80 23.43 -17.13 -4.26
C ASP A 80 22.12 -17.44 -3.54
N PHE A 81 20.99 -16.90 -4.04
CA PHE A 81 19.64 -17.04 -3.50
C PHE A 81 19.41 -16.42 -2.11
N THR A 82 20.31 -15.61 -1.62
CA THR A 82 20.03 -14.74 -0.45
C THR A 82 19.13 -13.59 -0.83
N ALA A 83 18.33 -13.08 0.10
CA ALA A 83 17.50 -11.90 -0.15
C ALA A 83 18.38 -10.71 -0.56
N HIS A 84 18.01 -10.03 -1.66
CA HIS A 84 18.65 -8.78 -2.04
C HIS A 84 18.32 -7.67 -1.04
N GLU A 85 19.20 -6.68 -0.86
CA GLU A 85 18.98 -5.57 0.09
C GLU A 85 17.69 -4.75 -0.17
N SER A 86 17.21 -4.72 -1.42
CA SER A 86 15.93 -4.09 -1.79
C SER A 86 14.70 -4.98 -1.51
N ASN A 87 14.91 -6.24 -1.10
CA ASN A 87 13.83 -7.19 -0.83
C ASN A 87 13.27 -7.01 0.60
N THR A 88 12.37 -6.08 0.76
CA THR A 88 11.70 -5.79 2.04
C THR A 88 10.69 -6.87 2.43
N ARG A 89 10.23 -7.67 1.46
CA ARG A 89 9.29 -8.79 1.70
C ARG A 89 9.92 -9.87 2.60
N ALA A 90 11.20 -10.17 2.43
CA ALA A 90 11.87 -11.20 3.23
C ALA A 90 11.77 -10.91 4.74
N ALA A 91 12.12 -9.69 5.17
CA ALA A 91 11.99 -9.28 6.58
C ALA A 91 10.52 -9.21 7.05
N ASN A 92 9.59 -8.91 6.15
CA ASN A 92 8.15 -8.92 6.45
C ASN A 92 7.68 -10.35 6.76
N VAL A 93 8.08 -11.33 5.95
CA VAL A 93 7.73 -12.75 6.14
C VAL A 93 8.25 -13.27 7.48
N GLU A 94 9.48 -12.95 7.86
CA GLU A 94 10.04 -13.36 9.17
C GLU A 94 9.20 -12.86 10.34
N VAL A 95 8.74 -11.61 10.29
CA VAL A 95 7.89 -11.03 11.34
C VAL A 95 6.47 -11.64 11.30
N ALA A 96 5.91 -11.84 10.10
CA ALA A 96 4.60 -12.47 9.93
C ALA A 96 4.57 -13.90 10.51
N GLU A 97 5.62 -14.68 10.26
CA GLU A 97 5.76 -16.04 10.80
C GLU A 97 5.93 -16.04 12.33
N ARG A 98 6.77 -15.14 12.86
CA ARG A 98 6.98 -15.00 14.31
C ARG A 98 5.68 -14.75 15.07
N PHE A 99 4.79 -13.93 14.54
CA PHE A 99 3.57 -13.52 15.20
C PHE A 99 2.30 -14.18 14.64
N ALA A 100 2.43 -15.25 13.85
CA ALA A 100 1.31 -15.94 13.22
C ALA A 100 0.22 -16.38 14.19
N ALA A 101 0.59 -16.78 15.43
CA ALA A 101 -0.35 -17.21 16.47
C ALA A 101 -1.27 -16.08 16.97
N GLN A 102 -0.86 -14.80 16.81
CA GLN A 102 -1.69 -13.65 17.15
C GLN A 102 -2.69 -13.27 16.03
N GLU A 103 -2.61 -13.93 14.88
CA GLU A 103 -3.48 -13.70 13.72
C GLU A 103 -3.57 -12.21 13.33
N PRO A 104 -2.44 -11.54 13.00
CA PRO A 104 -2.48 -10.14 12.59
C PRO A 104 -3.22 -9.99 11.26
N TRP A 105 -4.19 -9.06 11.21
CA TRP A 105 -4.95 -8.71 10.01
C TRP A 105 -4.77 -7.24 9.69
N PHE A 106 -4.71 -6.95 8.40
CA PHE A 106 -4.54 -5.62 7.85
C PHE A 106 -5.64 -5.26 6.84
N GLY A 107 -6.04 -4.00 6.88
CA GLY A 107 -6.75 -3.33 5.80
C GLY A 107 -6.00 -2.06 5.45
N ILE A 108 -5.70 -1.82 4.16
CA ILE A 108 -4.93 -0.65 3.72
C ILE A 108 -5.78 0.18 2.78
N GLU A 109 -5.97 1.46 3.12
CA GLU A 109 -6.69 2.47 2.37
C GLU A 109 -5.71 3.22 1.48
N GLN A 110 -5.52 2.75 0.25
CA GLN A 110 -4.54 3.28 -0.69
C GLN A 110 -5.11 4.45 -1.47
N GLU A 111 -4.70 5.66 -1.12
CA GLU A 111 -4.98 6.85 -1.92
C GLU A 111 -4.01 6.99 -3.09
N TYR A 112 -4.46 7.62 -4.15
CA TYR A 112 -3.67 7.97 -5.33
C TYR A 112 -4.31 9.13 -6.09
N THR A 113 -3.53 9.78 -6.96
CA THR A 113 -4.02 10.87 -7.79
C THR A 113 -3.77 10.56 -9.26
N LEU A 114 -4.80 10.74 -10.09
CA LEU A 114 -4.69 10.62 -11.54
C LEU A 114 -4.25 11.95 -12.15
N PHE A 115 -3.35 11.88 -13.14
CA PHE A 115 -2.79 13.02 -13.83
C PHE A 115 -2.98 12.92 -15.34
N ASP A 116 -3.25 14.06 -15.96
CA ASP A 116 -3.12 14.31 -17.39
C ASP A 116 -1.84 15.13 -17.62
N GLY A 117 -0.78 14.48 -18.06
CA GLY A 117 0.56 15.07 -18.07
C GLY A 117 1.03 15.45 -16.67
N GLU A 118 1.29 16.73 -16.44
CA GLU A 118 1.72 17.27 -15.13
C GLU A 118 0.54 17.83 -14.30
N ARG A 119 -0.67 17.78 -14.81
CA ARG A 119 -1.86 18.37 -14.20
C ARG A 119 -2.72 17.26 -13.55
N PRO A 120 -3.12 17.43 -12.28
CA PRO A 120 -4.11 16.53 -11.70
C PRO A 120 -5.39 16.50 -12.53
N LEU A 121 -5.95 15.33 -12.75
CA LEU A 121 -7.17 15.17 -13.53
C LEU A 121 -8.33 15.96 -12.88
N GLY A 122 -9.07 16.71 -13.68
CA GLY A 122 -10.13 17.59 -13.19
C GLY A 122 -9.69 18.98 -12.76
N PHE A 123 -8.39 19.29 -12.77
CA PHE A 123 -7.91 20.66 -12.62
C PHE A 123 -8.08 21.43 -13.94
N PRO A 124 -8.27 22.78 -13.91
CA PRO A 124 -8.50 23.59 -15.10
C PRO A 124 -7.38 23.45 -16.15
N GLU A 125 -7.74 23.25 -17.42
CA GLU A 125 -6.77 23.13 -18.53
C GLU A 125 -5.93 24.40 -18.74
N GLY A 126 -6.51 25.56 -18.46
CA GLY A 126 -5.82 26.86 -18.55
C GLY A 126 -4.91 27.19 -17.38
N GLY A 127 -4.69 26.23 -16.45
CA GLY A 127 -3.96 26.47 -15.21
C GLY A 127 -4.86 27.01 -14.08
N GLY A 128 -4.31 27.06 -12.87
CA GLY A 128 -5.05 27.44 -11.66
C GLY A 128 -5.64 26.22 -10.92
N PHE A 129 -6.60 26.49 -10.05
CA PHE A 129 -7.18 25.50 -9.17
C PHE A 129 -8.69 25.35 -9.42
N PRO A 130 -9.26 24.16 -9.17
CA PRO A 130 -10.71 23.96 -9.11
C PRO A 130 -11.30 24.68 -7.88
N GLY A 131 -12.62 24.53 -7.67
CA GLY A 131 -13.24 24.98 -6.43
C GLY A 131 -12.63 24.31 -5.18
N PRO A 132 -12.86 24.88 -3.98
CA PRO A 132 -12.33 24.34 -2.74
C PRO A 132 -12.67 22.87 -2.52
N GLN A 133 -11.82 22.15 -1.79
CA GLN A 133 -12.06 20.76 -1.37
C GLN A 133 -13.39 20.63 -0.63
N GLY A 134 -13.96 19.41 -0.68
CA GLY A 134 -15.20 19.06 0.01
C GLY A 134 -16.22 18.39 -0.92
N PRO A 135 -16.74 19.03 -1.98
CA PRO A 135 -17.77 18.44 -2.85
C PRO A 135 -17.33 17.18 -3.61
N TYR A 136 -16.03 16.93 -3.69
CA TYR A 136 -15.43 15.80 -4.43
C TYR A 136 -15.44 14.51 -3.63
N TYR A 137 -15.35 14.59 -2.29
CA TYR A 137 -15.35 13.40 -1.43
C TYR A 137 -16.64 12.60 -1.59
N CYS A 138 -16.49 11.34 -2.01
CA CYS A 138 -17.62 10.46 -2.35
C CYS A 138 -18.63 11.13 -3.31
N GLY A 139 -18.15 12.04 -4.16
CA GLY A 139 -18.98 12.87 -5.01
C GLY A 139 -19.69 12.08 -6.10
N VAL A 140 -20.77 12.67 -6.61
CA VAL A 140 -21.60 12.12 -7.67
C VAL A 140 -21.83 13.17 -8.76
N GLY A 141 -21.81 12.73 -10.01
CA GLY A 141 -22.05 13.58 -11.17
C GLY A 141 -20.78 14.18 -11.76
N ALA A 142 -20.82 14.48 -13.05
CA ALA A 142 -19.67 14.89 -13.86
C ALA A 142 -19.06 16.25 -13.43
N SER A 143 -19.78 17.06 -12.66
CA SER A 143 -19.26 18.31 -12.09
C SER A 143 -18.30 18.11 -10.91
N ASN A 144 -18.37 16.95 -10.26
CA ASN A 144 -17.62 16.66 -9.04
C ASN A 144 -16.61 15.51 -9.20
N ILE A 145 -16.84 14.61 -10.17
CA ILE A 145 -16.08 13.38 -10.31
C ILE A 145 -15.42 13.28 -11.68
N VAL A 146 -14.14 12.91 -11.67
CA VAL A 146 -13.33 12.63 -12.86
C VAL A 146 -12.55 11.34 -12.66
N GLY A 147 -12.23 10.63 -13.75
CA GLY A 147 -11.42 9.41 -13.72
C GLY A 147 -12.15 8.14 -13.26
N ARG A 148 -13.48 8.17 -13.07
CA ARG A 148 -14.24 7.00 -12.62
C ARG A 148 -14.06 5.77 -13.51
N GLU A 149 -13.93 5.95 -14.81
CA GLU A 149 -13.72 4.85 -15.77
C GLU A 149 -12.45 4.06 -15.47
N VAL A 150 -11.36 4.75 -15.13
CA VAL A 150 -10.08 4.12 -14.72
C VAL A 150 -10.28 3.35 -13.43
N VAL A 151 -10.96 3.96 -12.46
CA VAL A 151 -11.17 3.39 -11.11
C VAL A 151 -12.03 2.15 -11.15
N GLU A 152 -13.16 2.18 -11.86
CA GLU A 152 -14.05 1.01 -12.02
C GLU A 152 -13.35 -0.12 -12.79
N LYS A 153 -12.62 0.20 -13.86
CA LYS A 153 -11.85 -0.80 -14.60
C LYS A 153 -10.73 -1.43 -13.76
N HIS A 154 -10.08 -0.62 -12.92
CA HIS A 154 -9.09 -1.11 -11.95
C HIS A 154 -9.72 -2.04 -10.91
N LEU A 155 -10.88 -1.65 -10.34
CA LEU A 155 -11.61 -2.49 -9.40
C LEU A 155 -11.96 -3.85 -10.00
N ASP A 156 -12.55 -3.85 -11.22
CA ASP A 156 -12.88 -5.08 -11.93
C ASP A 156 -11.64 -5.97 -12.11
N ALA A 157 -10.53 -5.39 -12.56
CA ALA A 157 -9.27 -6.11 -12.75
C ALA A 157 -8.75 -6.71 -11.43
N CYS A 158 -8.80 -5.96 -10.33
CA CYS A 158 -8.39 -6.48 -9.02
C CYS A 158 -9.25 -7.66 -8.57
N LEU A 159 -10.57 -7.58 -8.75
CA LEU A 159 -11.51 -8.65 -8.40
C LEU A 159 -11.31 -9.89 -9.28
N GLU A 160 -11.10 -9.72 -10.59
CA GLU A 160 -10.80 -10.82 -11.52
C GLU A 160 -9.46 -11.50 -11.20
N ALA A 161 -8.47 -10.75 -10.73
CA ALA A 161 -7.19 -11.29 -10.24
C ALA A 161 -7.31 -11.99 -8.88
N GLY A 162 -8.49 -11.95 -8.23
CA GLY A 162 -8.72 -12.57 -6.92
C GLY A 162 -8.11 -11.80 -5.75
N LEU A 163 -7.78 -10.51 -5.93
CA LEU A 163 -7.28 -9.68 -4.84
C LEU A 163 -8.38 -9.36 -3.83
N LYS A 164 -7.99 -9.26 -2.56
CA LYS A 164 -8.90 -8.89 -1.46
C LYS A 164 -9.13 -7.37 -1.47
N ILE A 165 -10.04 -6.89 -2.31
CA ILE A 165 -10.47 -5.50 -2.36
C ILE A 165 -11.79 -5.36 -1.63
N SER A 166 -11.88 -4.42 -0.68
CA SER A 166 -13.07 -4.18 0.14
C SER A 166 -13.86 -2.94 -0.25
N GLY A 167 -13.26 -2.01 -1.00
CA GLY A 167 -13.97 -0.82 -1.43
C GLY A 167 -13.15 0.14 -2.28
N ILE A 168 -13.84 1.14 -2.83
CA ILE A 168 -13.29 2.29 -3.55
C ILE A 168 -14.10 3.53 -3.17
N ASN A 169 -13.47 4.69 -3.16
CA ASN A 169 -14.15 5.97 -3.06
C ASN A 169 -13.33 7.10 -3.71
N ALA A 170 -14.03 8.15 -4.10
CA ALA A 170 -13.40 9.41 -4.48
C ALA A 170 -12.99 10.19 -3.24
N GLU A 171 -11.84 10.85 -3.33
CA GLU A 171 -11.27 11.65 -2.27
C GLU A 171 -11.59 13.15 -2.40
N VAL A 172 -11.11 13.94 -1.44
CA VAL A 172 -11.49 15.35 -1.28
C VAL A 172 -10.97 16.27 -2.38
N MET A 173 -10.03 15.81 -3.21
CA MET A 173 -9.46 16.54 -4.34
C MET A 173 -9.92 15.93 -5.67
N PRO A 174 -10.21 16.71 -6.71
CA PRO A 174 -10.51 16.15 -8.04
C PRO A 174 -9.37 15.24 -8.54
N GLY A 175 -9.71 14.10 -9.13
CA GLY A 175 -8.74 13.12 -9.61
C GLY A 175 -8.06 12.30 -8.53
N GLN A 176 -8.33 12.57 -7.27
CA GLN A 176 -7.87 11.77 -6.15
C GLN A 176 -8.91 10.70 -5.79
N TRP A 177 -8.43 9.48 -5.65
CA TRP A 177 -9.23 8.29 -5.38
C TRP A 177 -8.54 7.39 -4.36
N GLU A 178 -9.31 6.48 -3.80
CA GLU A 178 -8.86 5.47 -2.86
C GLU A 178 -9.38 4.10 -3.26
N PHE A 179 -8.58 3.07 -3.09
CA PHE A 179 -9.04 1.68 -3.02
C PHE A 179 -8.56 1.02 -1.74
N GLN A 180 -9.29 0.03 -1.24
CA GLN A 180 -9.03 -0.59 0.05
C GLN A 180 -8.71 -2.07 -0.12
N VAL A 181 -7.51 -2.47 0.32
CA VAL A 181 -7.04 -3.86 0.33
C VAL A 181 -7.27 -4.46 1.71
N GLY A 182 -7.79 -5.67 1.75
CA GLY A 182 -7.99 -6.44 2.98
C GLY A 182 -9.47 -6.67 3.32
N PRO A 183 -9.73 -7.30 4.49
CA PRO A 183 -8.76 -7.76 5.49
C PRO A 183 -7.93 -8.96 5.02
N ALA A 184 -6.64 -8.93 5.33
CA ALA A 184 -5.66 -9.95 4.94
C ALA A 184 -4.53 -10.05 5.97
N GLY A 185 -3.75 -11.13 5.95
CA GLY A 185 -2.57 -11.29 6.81
C GLY A 185 -1.44 -10.31 6.48
N THR A 186 -0.42 -10.25 7.34
CA THR A 186 0.68 -9.27 7.27
C THR A 186 1.34 -9.20 5.90
N THR A 187 1.75 -10.33 5.33
CA THR A 187 2.41 -10.39 4.02
C THR A 187 1.39 -10.35 2.88
N GLU A 188 0.26 -11.03 3.02
CA GLU A 188 -0.78 -11.10 1.98
C GLU A 188 -1.35 -9.71 1.64
N ALA A 189 -1.60 -8.86 2.64
CA ALA A 189 -2.07 -7.50 2.41
C ALA A 189 -1.08 -6.68 1.57
N ALA A 190 0.21 -6.80 1.85
CA ALA A 190 1.27 -6.12 1.10
C ALA A 190 1.45 -6.69 -0.32
N ASP A 191 1.41 -8.01 -0.48
CA ASP A 191 1.45 -8.68 -1.79
C ASP A 191 0.28 -8.20 -2.68
N HIS A 192 -0.93 -8.20 -2.15
CA HIS A 192 -2.12 -7.73 -2.86
C HIS A 192 -2.04 -6.25 -3.22
N LEU A 193 -1.54 -5.41 -2.32
CA LEU A 193 -1.39 -3.98 -2.59
C LEU A 193 -0.39 -3.72 -3.74
N TRP A 194 0.73 -4.43 -3.81
CA TRP A 194 1.68 -4.28 -4.89
C TRP A 194 1.10 -4.71 -6.25
N ILE A 195 0.36 -5.82 -6.31
CA ILE A 195 -0.34 -6.24 -7.53
C ILE A 195 -1.42 -5.23 -7.91
N ALA A 196 -2.21 -4.74 -6.95
CA ALA A 196 -3.23 -3.72 -7.21
C ALA A 196 -2.63 -2.43 -7.76
N ARG A 197 -1.48 -1.97 -7.24
CA ARG A 197 -0.74 -0.81 -7.78
C ARG A 197 -0.27 -1.07 -9.23
N TRP A 198 0.25 -2.27 -9.51
CA TRP A 198 0.66 -2.64 -10.87
C TRP A 198 -0.55 -2.64 -11.83
N LEU A 199 -1.66 -3.23 -11.43
CA LEU A 199 -2.90 -3.24 -12.22
C LEU A 199 -3.41 -1.81 -12.47
N LEU A 200 -3.34 -0.93 -11.47
CA LEU A 200 -3.76 0.47 -11.62
C LEU A 200 -2.92 1.20 -12.68
N HIS A 201 -1.60 1.05 -12.65
CA HIS A 201 -0.73 1.62 -13.68
C HIS A 201 -1.06 1.07 -15.07
N ARG A 202 -1.26 -0.25 -15.19
CA ARG A 202 -1.56 -0.90 -16.48
C ARG A 202 -2.93 -0.48 -17.05
N VAL A 203 -3.94 -0.37 -16.19
CA VAL A 203 -5.27 0.13 -16.61
C VAL A 203 -5.17 1.59 -17.03
N ALA A 204 -4.45 2.41 -16.29
CA ALA A 204 -4.30 3.84 -16.58
C ALA A 204 -3.64 4.11 -17.96
N GLU A 205 -2.75 3.22 -18.43
CA GLU A 205 -2.15 3.30 -19.77
C GLU A 205 -3.19 3.33 -20.88
N ASP A 206 -4.26 2.54 -20.77
CA ASP A 206 -5.34 2.47 -21.79
C ASP A 206 -6.15 3.77 -21.87
N TYR A 207 -6.15 4.57 -20.81
CA TYR A 207 -6.85 5.86 -20.72
C TYR A 207 -5.93 7.07 -20.93
N GLY A 208 -4.63 6.85 -21.15
CA GLY A 208 -3.65 7.91 -21.33
C GLY A 208 -3.46 8.82 -20.12
N VAL A 209 -3.76 8.32 -18.92
CA VAL A 209 -3.54 9.02 -17.66
C VAL A 209 -2.40 8.37 -16.88
N THR A 210 -1.73 9.15 -16.02
CA THR A 210 -0.69 8.64 -15.13
C THR A 210 -1.21 8.57 -13.69
N VAL A 211 -0.65 7.63 -12.92
CA VAL A 211 -0.99 7.43 -11.51
C VAL A 211 0.15 7.95 -10.64
N SER A 212 -0.17 8.80 -9.69
CA SER A 212 0.78 9.27 -8.68
C SER A 212 0.40 8.75 -7.30
N PHE A 213 1.36 8.14 -6.63
CA PHE A 213 1.30 7.83 -5.20
C PHE A 213 2.09 8.86 -4.37
N GLY A 214 2.38 10.04 -4.92
CA GLY A 214 3.08 11.11 -4.20
C GLY A 214 2.33 11.53 -2.95
N ALA A 215 3.03 11.67 -1.83
CA ALA A 215 2.44 12.00 -0.53
C ALA A 215 1.75 13.37 -0.50
N LYS A 216 2.23 14.32 -1.30
CA LYS A 216 1.65 15.67 -1.46
C LYS A 216 1.59 16.01 -2.95
N PRO A 217 0.61 15.47 -3.70
CA PRO A 217 0.55 15.62 -5.15
C PRO A 217 0.33 17.07 -5.60
N VAL A 218 -0.33 17.88 -4.79
CA VAL A 218 -0.52 19.31 -5.02
C VAL A 218 -0.07 20.08 -3.79
N LYS A 219 0.82 21.06 -4.01
CA LYS A 219 1.32 21.94 -2.94
C LYS A 219 0.26 22.93 -2.47
N GLY A 220 0.43 23.46 -1.26
CA GLY A 220 -0.47 24.44 -0.67
C GLY A 220 -1.62 23.80 0.10
N ASP A 221 -2.76 24.46 0.10
CA ASP A 221 -3.96 24.10 0.88
C ASP A 221 -4.78 23.00 0.21
N TRP A 222 -4.10 21.89 -0.14
CA TRP A 222 -4.70 20.71 -0.73
C TRP A 222 -4.34 19.46 0.10
N ASN A 223 -5.20 18.46 0.05
CA ASN A 223 -4.99 17.20 0.74
C ASN A 223 -3.72 16.49 0.29
N GLY A 224 -3.08 15.79 1.21
CA GLY A 224 -2.08 14.79 0.87
C GLY A 224 -2.72 13.48 0.44
N ALA A 225 -1.88 12.49 0.12
CA ALA A 225 -2.29 11.14 -0.17
C ALA A 225 -1.62 10.16 0.80
N GLY A 226 -2.43 9.37 1.50
CA GLY A 226 -2.02 8.38 2.49
C GLY A 226 -2.25 6.95 2.05
N ALA A 227 -1.77 6.04 2.87
CA ALA A 227 -2.13 4.64 2.89
C ALA A 227 -2.49 4.27 4.33
N HIS A 228 -3.63 4.78 4.81
CA HIS A 228 -4.08 4.52 6.18
C HIS A 228 -4.18 3.02 6.40
N THR A 229 -3.57 2.56 7.47
CA THR A 229 -3.40 1.14 7.70
C THR A 229 -4.17 0.70 8.92
N ASN A 230 -5.25 -0.02 8.68
CA ASN A 230 -6.05 -0.67 9.70
C ASN A 230 -5.36 -1.95 10.16
N PHE A 231 -5.31 -2.18 11.46
CA PHE A 231 -4.64 -3.31 12.06
C PHE A 231 -5.43 -3.91 13.21
N SER A 232 -5.49 -5.23 13.27
CA SER A 232 -5.99 -5.96 14.43
C SER A 232 -5.23 -7.25 14.65
N THR A 233 -5.23 -7.72 15.90
CA THR A 233 -4.87 -9.10 16.26
C THR A 233 -6.12 -9.85 16.75
N LYS A 234 -5.99 -11.16 16.98
CA LYS A 234 -7.07 -11.94 17.59
C LYS A 234 -7.51 -11.31 18.94
N ALA A 235 -6.57 -10.98 19.81
CA ALA A 235 -6.87 -10.34 21.10
C ALA A 235 -7.64 -9.01 20.94
N MET A 236 -7.28 -8.17 19.97
CA MET A 236 -7.97 -6.92 19.68
C MET A 236 -9.41 -7.14 19.17
N ARG A 237 -9.65 -8.23 18.43
CA ARG A 237 -10.99 -8.61 17.96
C ARG A 237 -11.86 -9.23 19.07
N GLU A 238 -11.28 -9.52 20.24
CA GLU A 238 -11.95 -10.10 21.40
C GLU A 238 -12.09 -9.13 22.56
N GLY A 239 -11.21 -8.10 22.69
CA GLY A 239 -11.22 -7.18 23.84
C GLY A 239 -10.58 -5.81 23.58
N TYR A 240 -11.04 -4.80 24.32
CA TYR A 240 -10.63 -3.40 24.15
C TYR A 240 -9.25 -3.09 24.74
N ASP A 241 -8.85 -3.77 25.80
CA ASP A 241 -7.54 -3.54 26.45
C ASP A 241 -6.39 -3.81 25.49
N ALA A 242 -6.53 -4.83 24.63
CA ALA A 242 -5.57 -5.12 23.58
C ALA A 242 -5.48 -4.00 22.52
N ILE A 243 -6.57 -3.29 22.23
CA ILE A 243 -6.62 -2.13 21.33
C ILE A 243 -5.83 -0.98 21.92
N ILE A 244 -6.04 -0.68 23.22
CA ILE A 244 -5.30 0.38 23.93
C ILE A 244 -3.82 0.04 23.99
N THR A 245 -3.46 -1.20 24.36
CA THR A 245 -2.06 -1.68 24.37
C THR A 245 -1.39 -1.49 23.01
N ALA A 246 -2.06 -1.87 21.93
CA ALA A 246 -1.53 -1.69 20.57
C ALA A 246 -1.35 -0.20 20.22
N ALA A 247 -2.34 0.65 20.49
CA ALA A 247 -2.25 2.08 20.22
C ALA A 247 -1.12 2.74 21.03
N GLU A 248 -1.00 2.44 22.32
CA GLU A 248 0.07 2.97 23.19
C GLU A 248 1.46 2.50 22.73
N SER A 249 1.60 1.26 22.27
CA SER A 249 2.87 0.70 21.83
C SER A 249 3.46 1.45 20.63
N LEU A 250 2.62 1.93 19.72
CA LEU A 250 3.03 2.74 18.56
C LEU A 250 3.54 4.13 18.95
N GLY A 251 3.21 4.60 20.17
CA GLY A 251 3.71 5.84 20.77
C GLY A 251 4.86 5.66 21.75
N ALA A 252 5.32 4.44 22.01
CA ALA A 252 6.42 4.17 22.91
C ALA A 252 7.70 4.89 22.48
N GLU A 253 8.65 5.09 23.42
CA GLU A 253 9.89 5.82 23.18
C GLU A 253 10.64 5.30 21.94
N GLY A 254 10.95 6.23 21.02
CA GLY A 254 11.62 5.96 19.73
C GLY A 254 10.71 5.42 18.62
N LYS A 255 9.59 4.77 18.94
CA LYS A 255 8.71 4.15 17.94
C LYS A 255 8.06 5.13 16.96
N PRO A 256 7.57 6.31 17.36
CA PRO A 256 6.99 7.23 16.39
C PRO A 256 7.94 7.61 15.25
N LEU A 257 9.19 7.91 15.54
CA LEU A 257 10.20 8.26 14.54
C LEU A 257 10.66 7.05 13.71
N GLU A 258 10.81 5.88 14.33
CA GLU A 258 11.11 4.63 13.63
C GLU A 258 10.04 4.31 12.57
N HIS A 259 8.78 4.42 12.95
CA HIS A 259 7.67 4.13 12.04
C HIS A 259 7.60 5.12 10.88
N VAL A 260 7.59 6.43 11.16
CA VAL A 260 7.49 7.42 10.08
C VAL A 260 8.68 7.39 9.12
N ALA A 261 9.87 6.96 9.58
CA ALA A 261 11.03 6.74 8.71
C ALA A 261 10.81 5.60 7.70
N GLY A 262 9.97 4.63 8.02
CA GLY A 262 9.60 3.51 7.16
C GLY A 262 8.30 3.68 6.37
N TYR A 263 7.61 4.82 6.53
CA TYR A 263 6.24 5.02 6.04
C TYR A 263 6.15 5.79 4.72
N GLY A 264 7.24 5.90 3.98
CA GLY A 264 7.30 6.52 2.66
C GLY A 264 8.02 7.87 2.65
N ASP A 265 8.21 8.41 1.46
CA ASP A 265 8.87 9.69 1.24
C ASP A 265 7.88 10.85 1.33
N GLY A 266 8.33 12.04 1.75
CA GLY A 266 7.49 13.24 1.88
C GLY A 266 6.59 13.23 3.13
N ILE A 267 6.95 12.51 4.18
CA ILE A 267 6.20 12.48 5.46
C ILE A 267 5.94 13.89 6.00
N GLN A 268 6.95 14.76 5.97
CA GLN A 268 6.86 16.13 6.50
C GLN A 268 5.95 17.03 5.66
N ASP A 269 5.83 16.74 4.38
CA ASP A 269 4.98 17.51 3.47
C ASP A 269 3.50 17.18 3.66
N ARG A 270 3.20 15.95 4.10
CA ARG A 270 1.83 15.47 4.31
C ARG A 270 1.38 15.57 5.77
N LEU A 271 2.20 15.11 6.74
CA LEU A 271 1.84 15.11 8.16
C LEU A 271 2.19 16.44 8.82
N THR A 272 1.38 17.44 8.58
CA THR A 272 1.61 18.84 8.99
C THR A 272 0.80 19.29 10.21
N GLY A 273 -0.14 18.47 10.68
CA GLY A 273 -1.15 18.88 11.68
C GLY A 273 -2.37 19.57 11.07
N LEU A 274 -2.42 19.68 9.73
CA LEU A 274 -3.55 20.19 8.96
C LEU A 274 -4.13 19.06 8.08
N HIS A 275 -5.28 19.28 7.45
CA HIS A 275 -5.91 18.32 6.54
C HIS A 275 -6.07 16.92 7.15
N GLU A 276 -6.61 16.89 8.39
CA GLU A 276 -6.86 15.64 9.11
C GLU A 276 -5.61 14.77 9.37
N THR A 277 -4.46 15.41 9.60
CA THR A 277 -3.21 14.75 9.98
C THR A 277 -2.69 15.23 11.34
N ALA A 278 -2.00 14.36 12.08
CA ALA A 278 -1.11 14.79 13.17
C ALA A 278 0.24 15.27 12.59
N PRO A 279 0.98 16.17 13.26
CA PRO A 279 2.34 16.50 12.86
C PRO A 279 3.24 15.24 12.88
N TRP A 280 4.14 15.14 11.90
CA TRP A 280 5.00 13.96 11.71
C TRP A 280 5.89 13.60 12.91
N ASN A 281 6.25 14.59 13.72
CA ASN A 281 7.13 14.47 14.89
C ASN A 281 6.38 14.36 16.21
N GLU A 282 5.07 14.27 16.16
CA GLU A 282 4.19 14.09 17.34
C GLU A 282 3.42 12.78 17.21
N TYR A 283 3.17 12.13 18.33
CA TYR A 283 2.33 10.96 18.39
C TYR A 283 1.10 11.21 19.25
N SER A 284 -0.04 10.82 18.73
CA SER A 284 -1.29 10.82 19.47
C SER A 284 -2.19 9.69 18.99
N TYR A 285 -3.09 9.24 19.87
CA TYR A 285 -4.19 8.39 19.47
C TYR A 285 -5.50 8.85 20.12
N GLY A 286 -6.62 8.47 19.54
CA GLY A 286 -7.92 8.82 20.11
C GLY A 286 -9.09 8.25 19.33
N VAL A 287 -10.23 8.15 20.04
CA VAL A 287 -11.50 7.69 19.47
C VAL A 287 -12.07 8.75 18.54
N SER A 288 -12.46 8.33 17.33
CA SER A 288 -13.07 9.20 16.30
C SER A 288 -12.22 10.40 15.88
N ASN A 289 -10.94 10.44 16.25
CA ASN A 289 -10.07 11.59 16.02
C ASN A 289 -9.23 11.42 14.75
N ARG A 290 -9.66 12.05 13.64
CA ARG A 290 -8.90 12.07 12.38
C ARG A 290 -7.66 12.97 12.40
N GLY A 291 -7.51 13.84 13.39
CA GLY A 291 -6.30 14.64 13.64
C GLY A 291 -5.24 13.91 14.47
N ALA A 292 -5.46 12.67 14.87
CA ALA A 292 -4.49 11.85 15.60
C ALA A 292 -3.62 11.02 14.64
N SER A 293 -2.45 10.58 15.12
CA SER A 293 -1.57 9.64 14.41
C SER A 293 -2.24 8.27 14.25
N VAL A 294 -2.93 7.82 15.30
CA VAL A 294 -3.68 6.56 15.32
C VAL A 294 -5.11 6.84 15.77
N ARG A 295 -6.06 6.40 14.97
CA ARG A 295 -7.48 6.53 15.27
C ARG A 295 -8.05 5.18 15.73
N ILE A 296 -8.86 5.24 16.78
CA ILE A 296 -9.75 4.15 17.17
C ILE A 296 -11.13 4.53 16.61
N PRO A 297 -11.72 3.75 15.67
CA PRO A 297 -13.05 4.04 15.17
C PRO A 297 -14.10 4.05 16.29
N TRP A 298 -15.13 4.93 16.19
CA TRP A 298 -16.14 5.01 17.25
C TRP A 298 -16.88 3.68 17.46
N GLN A 299 -17.09 2.91 16.41
CA GLN A 299 -17.74 1.60 16.50
C GLN A 299 -16.92 0.62 17.34
N VAL A 300 -15.57 0.70 17.24
CA VAL A 300 -14.66 -0.12 18.05
C VAL A 300 -14.79 0.24 19.55
N GLU A 301 -14.93 1.51 19.86
CA GLU A 301 -15.22 1.98 21.23
C GLU A 301 -16.56 1.44 21.75
N VAL A 302 -17.61 1.47 20.91
CA VAL A 302 -18.95 0.96 21.30
C VAL A 302 -18.91 -0.57 21.46
N ASP A 303 -18.28 -1.29 20.54
CA ASP A 303 -18.24 -2.76 20.54
C ASP A 303 -17.20 -3.32 21.52
N GLN A 304 -16.34 -2.46 22.08
CA GLN A 304 -15.23 -2.83 22.96
C GLN A 304 -14.30 -3.90 22.37
N LYS A 305 -14.15 -3.89 21.07
CA LYS A 305 -13.28 -4.78 20.26
C LYS A 305 -13.19 -4.29 18.83
N GLY A 306 -12.15 -4.72 18.10
CA GLY A 306 -12.01 -4.40 16.69
C GLY A 306 -10.56 -4.15 16.26
N TYR A 307 -10.26 -2.92 15.84
CA TYR A 307 -9.00 -2.57 15.21
C TYR A 307 -8.59 -1.11 15.48
N ILE A 308 -7.35 -0.78 15.18
CA ILE A 308 -6.83 0.60 15.12
C ILE A 308 -6.52 0.98 13.68
N GLU A 309 -6.52 2.27 13.37
CA GLU A 309 -6.11 2.85 12.10
C GLU A 309 -4.85 3.70 12.30
N ASP A 310 -3.70 3.26 11.78
CA ASP A 310 -2.50 4.09 11.69
C ASP A 310 -2.61 4.98 10.45
N ARG A 311 -2.73 6.29 10.66
CA ARG A 311 -2.96 7.30 9.63
C ARG A 311 -1.67 7.91 9.08
N ARG A 312 -0.51 7.47 9.59
CA ARG A 312 0.80 8.03 9.25
C ARG A 312 1.39 7.54 7.92
N PRO A 313 1.16 6.29 7.44
CA PRO A 313 1.75 5.84 6.19
C PRO A 313 1.32 6.70 5.00
N ASN A 314 2.29 7.09 4.16
CA ASN A 314 2.05 7.81 2.91
C ASN A 314 1.59 6.88 1.78
N ALA A 315 0.94 7.43 0.78
CA ALA A 315 0.50 6.67 -0.39
C ALA A 315 1.65 5.94 -1.11
N ASN A 316 2.86 6.52 -1.11
CA ASN A 316 4.08 5.93 -1.70
C ASN A 316 4.84 4.98 -0.77
N CYS A 317 4.28 4.60 0.37
CA CYS A 317 4.94 3.69 1.30
C CYS A 317 5.22 2.33 0.64
N ASP A 318 6.23 1.65 1.18
CA ASP A 318 6.41 0.22 0.97
C ASP A 318 5.52 -0.55 1.95
N PRO A 319 4.47 -1.22 1.49
CA PRO A 319 3.52 -1.91 2.37
C PRO A 319 4.16 -3.04 3.18
N TYR A 320 5.24 -3.68 2.70
CA TYR A 320 5.97 -4.67 3.48
C TYR A 320 6.59 -4.06 4.73
N ASN A 321 7.17 -2.85 4.61
CA ASN A 321 7.71 -2.14 5.77
C ASN A 321 6.62 -1.70 6.73
N VAL A 322 5.50 -1.18 6.22
CA VAL A 322 4.38 -0.72 7.07
C VAL A 322 3.81 -1.88 7.88
N THR A 323 3.41 -2.97 7.22
CA THR A 323 2.78 -4.09 7.92
C THR A 323 3.76 -4.82 8.85
N ARG A 324 5.04 -4.91 8.48
CA ARG A 324 6.10 -5.45 9.34
C ARG A 324 6.29 -4.64 10.62
N LEU A 325 6.45 -3.31 10.49
CA LEU A 325 6.68 -2.43 11.64
C LEU A 325 5.51 -2.43 12.63
N ILE A 326 4.29 -2.37 12.12
CA ILE A 326 3.07 -2.40 12.96
C ILE A 326 2.96 -3.76 13.65
N THR A 327 3.13 -4.87 12.90
CA THR A 327 3.07 -6.22 13.48
C THR A 327 4.12 -6.39 14.59
N ASP A 328 5.39 -6.07 14.30
CA ASP A 328 6.48 -6.25 15.28
C ASP A 328 6.23 -5.42 16.55
N THR A 329 5.85 -4.16 16.41
CA THR A 329 5.62 -3.26 17.55
C THR A 329 4.41 -3.70 18.39
N CYS A 330 3.25 -3.86 17.75
CA CYS A 330 2.01 -4.16 18.47
C CYS A 330 1.99 -5.57 19.04
N CYS A 331 2.40 -6.57 18.25
CA CYS A 331 2.38 -7.97 18.71
C CYS A 331 3.41 -8.21 19.82
N THR A 332 4.58 -7.57 19.78
CA THR A 332 5.55 -7.63 20.89
C THR A 332 4.98 -7.01 22.17
N ALA A 333 4.23 -5.92 22.08
CA ALA A 333 3.63 -5.30 23.26
C ALA A 333 2.52 -6.19 23.86
N LEU A 334 1.70 -6.81 23.02
CA LEU A 334 0.64 -7.73 23.46
C LEU A 334 1.24 -8.98 24.13
N GLU A 335 2.30 -9.59 23.58
CA GLU A 335 2.99 -10.71 24.23
C GLU A 335 3.50 -10.37 25.65
N LYS A 336 3.97 -9.13 25.85
CA LYS A 336 4.43 -8.68 27.18
C LYS A 336 3.27 -8.46 28.13
N ALA A 337 2.15 -7.94 27.65
CA ALA A 337 0.95 -7.72 28.48
C ALA A 337 0.36 -9.05 28.97
N ASP A 338 0.39 -10.10 28.15
CA ASP A 338 -0.11 -11.44 28.52
C ASP A 338 0.76 -12.16 29.58
N GLN A 339 1.99 -11.66 29.85
CA GLN A 339 2.93 -12.24 30.83
C GLN A 339 2.86 -11.57 32.21
N VAL A 340 2.09 -10.52 32.38
CA VAL A 340 1.88 -9.75 33.62
C VAL A 340 0.56 -10.13 34.26
#